data_774d64ee3c736a0176b4ced1230e2893
#
_entry.id   774d64ee3c736a0176b4ced1230e2893
#
_cell.length_a   1.000
_cell.length_b   1.000
_cell.length_c   1.000
_cell.angle_alpha   90.00
_cell.angle_beta   90.00
_cell.angle_gamma   90.00
#
_symmetry.space_group_name_H-M   'P 1'
#
loop_
_entity.id
_entity.type
_entity.pdbx_description
1 polymer ?
#
loop_
_entity_poly.entity_id
_entity_poly.type
_entity_poly.pdbx_seq_one_letter_code
_entity_poly.pdbx_strand_id
1 'polypeptide(L)'
;MKEELSLREIINEVILFFIKFRILIISITIFGTLSVVAFQELKPTYYSTTAIATSGISIFERLEGVNMMHQRTAINLINSLQSDIQKDDYEVLASKLNIEIKEASLIKGIKAEQIFHISSENSKYETPKFKIQLYVKDPSIIMLVHSGLLSYFNENPYIANCYSNFKETNSLEISTIDNEIMTLRTLRLNQNSKIDMSSFNIYSETNSNGIQNQIVELTQMRSVNSTLQL
;
A
#
# COMPACT_ATOMS: atom_id res chain seq x y z
N MET A 1 -69.89 -3.50 12.60
CA MET A 1 -69.60 -2.31 13.43
C MET A 1 -68.14 -2.41 13.83
N LYS A 2 -67.28 -1.50 13.37
CA LYS A 2 -65.92 -1.37 13.90
C LYS A 2 -66.06 -0.56 15.18
N GLU A 3 -65.80 -1.19 16.33
CA GLU A 3 -65.69 -0.47 17.59
C GLU A 3 -64.49 0.47 17.45
N GLU A 4 -64.73 1.78 17.41
CA GLU A 4 -63.72 2.79 17.53
C GLU A 4 -63.22 2.75 18.98
N LEU A 5 -62.10 2.05 19.21
CA LEU A 5 -61.44 2.03 20.50
C LEU A 5 -61.10 3.48 20.89
N SER A 6 -61.71 3.95 21.96
CA SER A 6 -61.42 5.27 22.51
C SER A 6 -59.98 5.33 22.95
N LEU A 7 -59.28 6.45 22.65
CA LEU A 7 -57.88 6.70 23.08
C LEU A 7 -57.67 6.44 24.57
N ARG A 8 -58.72 6.68 25.38
CA ARG A 8 -58.72 6.44 26.82
C ARG A 8 -58.70 4.95 27.17
N GLU A 9 -59.35 4.12 26.40
CA GLU A 9 -59.36 2.66 26.58
C GLU A 9 -58.03 2.06 26.26
N ILE A 10 -57.40 2.51 25.17
CA ILE A 10 -56.04 2.10 24.78
C ILE A 10 -55.03 2.46 25.88
N ILE A 11 -55.08 3.68 26.40
CA ILE A 11 -54.18 4.12 27.49
C ILE A 11 -54.39 3.27 28.74
N ASN A 12 -55.64 2.96 29.08
CA ASN A 12 -55.95 2.18 30.27
C ASN A 12 -55.49 0.72 30.12
N GLU A 13 -55.63 0.11 28.96
CA GLU A 13 -55.10 -1.23 28.68
C GLU A 13 -53.56 -1.28 28.77
N VAL A 14 -52.86 -0.27 28.25
CA VAL A 14 -51.42 -0.18 28.34
C VAL A 14 -50.96 -0.06 29.80
N ILE A 15 -51.63 0.77 30.61
CA ILE A 15 -51.33 0.91 32.04
C ILE A 15 -51.55 -0.41 32.78
N LEU A 16 -52.68 -1.08 32.53
CA LEU A 16 -53.00 -2.38 33.13
C LEU A 16 -51.97 -3.45 32.74
N PHE A 17 -51.50 -3.44 31.48
CA PHE A 17 -50.46 -4.33 31.01
C PHE A 17 -49.15 -4.12 31.80
N PHE A 18 -48.69 -2.87 31.99
CA PHE A 18 -47.49 -2.57 32.76
C PHE A 18 -47.63 -2.97 34.23
N ILE A 19 -48.82 -2.73 34.85
CA ILE A 19 -49.07 -3.14 36.25
C ILE A 19 -49.04 -4.65 36.38
N LYS A 20 -49.72 -5.36 35.47
CA LYS A 20 -49.84 -6.83 35.47
C LYS A 20 -48.49 -7.51 35.26
N PHE A 21 -47.68 -6.99 34.35
CA PHE A 21 -46.41 -7.62 33.97
C PHE A 21 -45.16 -6.91 34.59
N ARG A 22 -45.34 -6.03 35.57
CA ARG A 22 -44.26 -5.23 36.19
C ARG A 22 -43.06 -6.05 36.61
N ILE A 23 -43.25 -7.20 37.27
CA ILE A 23 -42.19 -8.06 37.76
C ILE A 23 -41.43 -8.68 36.58
N LEU A 24 -42.14 -9.12 35.57
CA LEU A 24 -41.57 -9.72 34.36
C LEU A 24 -40.74 -8.69 33.56
N ILE A 25 -41.27 -7.48 33.39
CA ILE A 25 -40.56 -6.38 32.70
C ILE A 25 -39.29 -6.01 33.46
N ILE A 26 -39.37 -5.84 34.80
CA ILE A 26 -38.20 -5.54 35.63
C ILE A 26 -37.17 -6.67 35.53
N SER A 27 -37.58 -7.92 35.60
CA SER A 27 -36.68 -9.07 35.51
C SER A 27 -35.95 -9.13 34.17
N ILE A 28 -36.69 -8.94 33.06
CA ILE A 28 -36.10 -8.94 31.72
C ILE A 28 -35.08 -7.76 31.57
N THR A 29 -35.45 -6.58 32.09
CA THR A 29 -34.56 -5.40 32.04
C THR A 29 -33.29 -5.64 32.82
N ILE A 30 -33.40 -6.14 34.06
CA ILE A 30 -32.23 -6.44 34.91
C ILE A 30 -31.35 -7.51 34.24
N PHE A 31 -31.94 -8.61 33.79
CA PHE A 31 -31.20 -9.69 33.15
C PHE A 31 -30.53 -9.24 31.85
N GLY A 32 -31.27 -8.48 31.03
CA GLY A 32 -30.71 -7.88 29.80
C GLY A 32 -29.54 -6.96 30.06
N THR A 33 -29.69 -6.07 31.06
CA THR A 33 -28.60 -5.14 31.45
C THR A 33 -27.38 -5.89 31.97
N LEU A 34 -27.57 -6.87 32.86
CA LEU A 34 -26.47 -7.69 33.37
C LEU A 34 -25.78 -8.49 32.26
N SER A 35 -26.54 -9.03 31.30
CA SER A 35 -25.97 -9.74 30.16
C SER A 35 -25.11 -8.83 29.28
N VAL A 36 -25.55 -7.59 29.03
CA VAL A 36 -24.75 -6.62 28.26
C VAL A 36 -23.47 -6.22 29.00
N VAL A 37 -23.56 -5.95 30.30
CA VAL A 37 -22.39 -5.62 31.10
C VAL A 37 -21.40 -6.80 31.14
N ALA A 38 -21.89 -8.02 31.40
CA ALA A 38 -21.04 -9.20 31.39
C ALA A 38 -20.38 -9.43 30.02
N PHE A 39 -21.11 -9.21 28.93
CA PHE A 39 -20.56 -9.30 27.59
C PHE A 39 -19.46 -8.24 27.33
N GLN A 40 -19.65 -7.01 27.80
CA GLN A 40 -18.63 -5.95 27.66
C GLN A 40 -17.36 -6.24 28.48
N GLU A 41 -17.48 -6.75 29.70
CA GLU A 41 -16.37 -7.14 30.54
C GLU A 41 -15.59 -8.35 30.02
N LEU A 42 -16.31 -9.31 29.40
CA LEU A 42 -15.70 -10.50 28.80
C LEU A 42 -15.08 -10.24 27.42
N LYS A 43 -15.45 -9.12 26.79
CA LYS A 43 -14.91 -8.78 25.47
C LYS A 43 -13.44 -8.40 25.57
N PRO A 44 -12.54 -9.13 24.89
CA PRO A 44 -11.10 -8.81 24.97
C PRO A 44 -10.84 -7.42 24.40
N THR A 45 -10.08 -6.62 25.13
CA THR A 45 -9.65 -5.28 24.71
C THR A 45 -8.58 -5.41 23.63
N TYR A 46 -8.75 -4.72 22.51
CA TYR A 46 -7.76 -4.62 21.45
C TYR A 46 -7.33 -3.17 21.28
N TYR A 47 -6.05 -3.00 21.03
CA TYR A 47 -5.47 -1.74 20.66
C TYR A 47 -5.31 -1.72 19.15
N SER A 48 -5.68 -0.61 18.49
CA SER A 48 -5.45 -0.44 17.08
C SER A 48 -4.53 0.73 16.82
N THR A 49 -3.59 0.54 15.91
CA THR A 49 -2.73 1.61 15.43
C THR A 49 -2.77 1.66 13.91
N THR A 50 -2.51 2.84 13.37
CA THR A 50 -2.50 3.08 11.93
C THR A 50 -1.20 3.76 11.55
N ALA A 51 -0.51 3.21 10.56
CA ALA A 51 0.66 3.80 9.94
C ALA A 51 0.39 4.08 8.46
N ILE A 52 1.05 5.10 7.92
CA ILE A 52 1.05 5.40 6.49
C ILE A 52 2.45 5.11 5.98
N ALA A 53 2.54 4.33 4.93
CA ALA A 53 3.79 3.90 4.32
C ALA A 53 3.79 4.12 2.81
N THR A 54 4.97 4.10 2.24
CA THR A 54 5.23 4.02 0.79
C THR A 54 6.22 2.89 0.56
N SER A 55 6.18 2.30 -0.63
CA SER A 55 7.11 1.24 -1.02
C SER A 55 7.68 1.54 -2.40
N GLY A 56 8.97 1.26 -2.60
CA GLY A 56 9.62 1.32 -3.90
C GLY A 56 9.41 0.09 -4.78
N ILE A 57 8.71 -0.94 -4.29
CA ILE A 57 8.58 -2.23 -4.99
C ILE A 57 7.96 -2.07 -6.38
N SER A 58 6.95 -1.21 -6.53
CA SER A 58 6.30 -0.94 -7.81
C SER A 58 7.25 -0.38 -8.87
N ILE A 59 8.30 0.33 -8.46
CA ILE A 59 9.36 0.83 -9.35
C ILE A 59 10.23 -0.33 -9.82
N PHE A 60 10.54 -1.28 -8.94
CA PHE A 60 11.40 -2.42 -9.24
C PHE A 60 10.71 -3.46 -10.12
N GLU A 61 9.40 -3.64 -9.97
CA GLU A 61 8.63 -4.61 -10.74
C GLU A 61 8.56 -4.27 -12.23
N ARG A 62 8.60 -2.99 -12.61
CA ARG A 62 8.49 -2.50 -14.00
C ARG A 62 7.41 -3.22 -14.81
N LEU A 63 6.28 -3.53 -14.18
CA LEU A 63 5.17 -4.21 -14.85
C LEU A 63 4.55 -3.27 -15.90
N GLU A 64 4.52 -3.72 -17.14
CA GLU A 64 3.87 -2.98 -18.25
C GLU A 64 2.39 -2.71 -17.90
N GLY A 65 1.96 -1.47 -18.10
CA GLY A 65 0.58 -1.05 -17.88
C GLY A 65 0.15 -0.92 -16.40
N VAL A 66 1.06 -1.16 -15.43
CA VAL A 66 0.76 -0.94 -14.01
C VAL A 66 1.09 0.49 -13.63
N ASN A 67 0.12 1.15 -13.01
CA ASN A 67 0.34 2.48 -12.45
C ASN A 67 1.35 2.38 -11.29
N MET A 68 2.53 3.03 -11.42
CA MET A 68 3.58 3.03 -10.39
C MET A 68 3.10 3.62 -9.04
N MET A 69 1.98 4.34 -9.04
CA MET A 69 1.36 4.85 -7.81
C MET A 69 0.64 3.75 -7.03
N HIS A 70 0.30 2.64 -7.66
CA HIS A 70 -0.41 1.54 -7.01
C HIS A 70 0.57 0.65 -6.23
N GLN A 71 0.38 0.58 -4.92
CA GLN A 71 1.23 -0.17 -3.99
C GLN A 71 0.77 -1.64 -3.81
N ARG A 72 0.29 -2.26 -4.89
CA ARG A 72 -0.40 -3.56 -4.87
C ARG A 72 0.42 -4.67 -4.22
N THR A 73 1.67 -4.81 -4.60
CA THR A 73 2.53 -5.89 -4.10
C THR A 73 2.83 -5.71 -2.63
N ALA A 74 3.18 -4.50 -2.19
CA ALA A 74 3.40 -4.20 -0.78
C ALA A 74 2.14 -4.50 0.06
N ILE A 75 0.97 -4.07 -0.42
CA ILE A 75 -0.32 -4.33 0.22
C ILE A 75 -0.60 -5.83 0.31
N ASN A 76 -0.39 -6.58 -0.77
CA ASN A 76 -0.63 -8.02 -0.81
C ASN A 76 0.31 -8.78 0.13
N LEU A 77 1.58 -8.39 0.22
CA LEU A 77 2.54 -8.99 1.15
C LEU A 77 2.11 -8.79 2.61
N ILE A 78 1.67 -7.58 2.98
CA ILE A 78 1.17 -7.33 4.34
C ILE A 78 -0.13 -8.11 4.59
N ASN A 79 -1.06 -8.09 3.64
CA ASN A 79 -2.33 -8.80 3.78
C ASN A 79 -2.16 -10.33 3.81
N SER A 80 -1.06 -10.87 3.26
CA SER A 80 -0.76 -12.31 3.39
C SER A 80 -0.50 -12.73 4.84
N LEU A 81 0.07 -11.84 5.67
CA LEU A 81 0.27 -12.09 7.10
C LEU A 81 -1.06 -12.26 7.85
N GLN A 82 -2.14 -11.61 7.39
CA GLN A 82 -3.46 -11.80 7.96
C GLN A 82 -3.95 -13.25 7.84
N SER A 83 -3.55 -13.97 6.78
CA SER A 83 -3.89 -15.38 6.61
C SER A 83 -3.24 -16.27 7.68
N ASP A 84 -2.00 -15.97 8.06
CA ASP A 84 -1.28 -16.71 9.11
C ASP A 84 -1.95 -16.46 10.48
N ILE A 85 -2.35 -15.21 10.74
CA ILE A 85 -3.08 -14.83 11.96
C ILE A 85 -4.44 -15.56 12.04
N GLN A 86 -5.17 -15.65 10.92
CA GLN A 86 -6.49 -16.31 10.87
C GLN A 86 -6.41 -17.82 11.07
N LYS A 87 -5.27 -18.43 10.74
CA LYS A 87 -5.01 -19.86 10.94
C LYS A 87 -4.39 -20.17 12.29
N ASP A 88 -4.16 -19.13 13.13
CA ASP A 88 -3.41 -19.22 14.38
C ASP A 88 -1.98 -19.81 14.20
N ASP A 89 -1.40 -19.63 13.01
CA ASP A 89 -0.04 -20.11 12.68
C ASP A 89 0.99 -19.07 13.14
N TYR A 90 1.12 -18.99 14.47
CA TYR A 90 2.00 -18.02 15.12
C TYR A 90 3.49 -18.33 14.92
N GLU A 91 3.85 -19.58 14.62
CA GLU A 91 5.24 -19.96 14.33
C GLU A 91 5.69 -19.35 12.99
N VAL A 92 4.87 -19.50 11.95
CA VAL A 92 5.14 -18.91 10.63
C VAL A 92 5.12 -17.38 10.70
N LEU A 93 4.15 -16.81 11.42
CA LEU A 93 4.07 -15.36 11.59
C LEU A 93 5.29 -14.80 12.33
N ALA A 94 5.72 -15.47 13.41
CA ALA A 94 6.90 -15.11 14.19
C ALA A 94 8.18 -15.15 13.35
N SER A 95 8.34 -16.22 12.56
CA SER A 95 9.46 -16.37 11.63
C SER A 95 9.47 -15.25 10.56
N LYS A 96 8.32 -14.93 9.96
CA LYS A 96 8.22 -13.88 8.94
C LYS A 96 8.52 -12.49 9.49
N LEU A 97 8.11 -12.21 10.72
CA LEU A 97 8.30 -10.90 11.36
C LEU A 97 9.60 -10.83 12.20
N ASN A 98 10.33 -11.92 12.31
CA ASN A 98 11.52 -12.04 13.16
C ASN A 98 11.26 -11.59 14.62
N ILE A 99 10.16 -12.11 15.20
CA ILE A 99 9.73 -11.85 16.57
C ILE A 99 9.50 -13.18 17.31
N GLU A 100 9.28 -13.13 18.63
CA GLU A 100 8.96 -14.32 19.39
C GLU A 100 7.53 -14.83 19.11
N ILE A 101 7.30 -16.14 19.20
CA ILE A 101 5.97 -16.77 19.01
C ILE A 101 4.95 -16.18 19.99
N LYS A 102 5.37 -15.91 21.23
CA LYS A 102 4.54 -15.29 22.25
C LYS A 102 4.04 -13.91 21.81
N GLU A 103 4.90 -13.11 21.22
CA GLU A 103 4.58 -11.77 20.71
C GLU A 103 3.68 -11.86 19.47
N ALA A 104 3.96 -12.80 18.56
CA ALA A 104 3.12 -13.08 17.39
C ALA A 104 1.67 -13.42 17.80
N SER A 105 1.47 -14.16 18.91
CA SER A 105 0.15 -14.52 19.43
C SER A 105 -0.65 -13.33 19.99
N LEU A 106 0.00 -12.20 20.25
CA LEU A 106 -0.63 -10.95 20.66
C LEU A 106 -1.15 -10.13 19.48
N ILE A 107 -0.74 -10.46 18.26
CA ILE A 107 -1.24 -9.82 17.04
C ILE A 107 -2.62 -10.42 16.71
N LYS A 108 -3.61 -9.57 16.56
CA LYS A 108 -5.00 -9.97 16.25
C LYS A 108 -5.41 -9.72 14.81
N GLY A 109 -4.71 -8.83 14.16
CA GLY A 109 -4.96 -8.54 12.76
C GLY A 109 -4.01 -7.52 12.21
N ILE A 110 -3.74 -7.66 10.93
CA ILE A 110 -2.99 -6.70 10.14
C ILE A 110 -3.69 -6.53 8.80
N LYS A 111 -3.83 -5.28 8.36
CA LYS A 111 -4.48 -4.96 7.09
C LYS A 111 -3.77 -3.81 6.44
N ALA A 112 -3.56 -3.92 5.14
CA ALA A 112 -3.06 -2.81 4.34
C ALA A 112 -4.06 -2.44 3.24
N GLU A 113 -4.21 -1.14 2.99
CA GLU A 113 -5.13 -0.60 2.00
C GLU A 113 -4.50 0.58 1.26
N GLN A 114 -4.74 0.66 -0.06
CA GLN A 114 -4.33 1.78 -0.89
C GLN A 114 -5.01 3.07 -0.43
N ILE A 115 -4.25 4.17 -0.37
CA ILE A 115 -4.80 5.50 -0.15
C ILE A 115 -5.10 6.14 -1.50
N PHE A 116 -6.31 6.67 -1.63
CA PHE A 116 -6.75 7.40 -2.81
C PHE A 116 -6.91 8.89 -2.48
N HIS A 117 -6.54 9.74 -3.42
CA HIS A 117 -6.91 11.14 -3.38
C HIS A 117 -8.24 11.32 -4.12
N ILE A 118 -9.16 12.05 -3.53
CA ILE A 118 -10.45 12.36 -4.13
C ILE A 118 -10.37 13.82 -4.59
N SER A 119 -10.53 14.06 -5.91
CA SER A 119 -10.58 15.42 -6.45
C SER A 119 -11.93 16.08 -6.16
N SER A 120 -12.00 17.39 -6.38
CA SER A 120 -13.25 18.16 -6.29
C SER A 120 -14.36 17.64 -7.22
N GLU A 121 -14.01 16.90 -8.26
CA GLU A 121 -14.92 16.29 -9.24
C GLU A 121 -15.32 14.85 -8.87
N ASN A 122 -15.08 14.40 -7.63
CA ASN A 122 -15.31 13.03 -7.15
C ASN A 122 -14.51 11.93 -7.91
N SER A 123 -13.51 12.30 -8.68
CA SER A 123 -12.59 11.35 -9.31
C SER A 123 -11.57 10.84 -8.29
N LYS A 124 -11.37 9.53 -8.25
CA LYS A 124 -10.40 8.89 -7.36
C LYS A 124 -9.07 8.70 -8.09
N TYR A 125 -7.99 9.24 -7.50
CA TYR A 125 -6.62 9.05 -7.97
C TYR A 125 -5.83 8.22 -6.98
N GLU A 126 -5.06 7.28 -7.47
CA GLU A 126 -4.13 6.49 -6.67
C GLU A 126 -3.00 7.38 -6.17
N THR A 127 -2.58 7.15 -4.92
CA THR A 127 -1.41 7.82 -4.35
C THR A 127 -0.30 6.79 -4.14
N PRO A 128 0.98 7.19 -4.08
CA PRO A 128 2.07 6.28 -3.78
C PRO A 128 2.11 5.87 -2.29
N LYS A 129 0.99 5.99 -1.61
CA LYS A 129 0.86 5.73 -0.16
C LYS A 129 -0.18 4.67 0.09
N PHE A 130 0.06 3.85 1.11
CA PHE A 130 -0.91 2.91 1.63
C PHE A 130 -0.97 3.00 3.15
N LYS A 131 -2.10 2.60 3.69
CA LYS A 131 -2.38 2.60 5.12
C LYS A 131 -2.22 1.18 5.64
N ILE A 132 -1.51 1.01 6.74
CA ILE A 132 -1.39 -0.23 7.50
C ILE A 132 -2.17 -0.07 8.79
N GLN A 133 -3.09 -0.96 9.06
CA GLN A 133 -3.84 -1.06 10.32
C GLN A 133 -3.37 -2.31 11.06
N LEU A 134 -2.94 -2.14 12.29
CA LEU A 134 -2.49 -3.21 13.16
C LEU A 134 -3.39 -3.28 14.38
N TYR A 135 -3.86 -4.47 14.71
CA TYR A 135 -4.68 -4.77 15.89
C TYR A 135 -3.90 -5.72 16.79
N VAL A 136 -3.66 -5.31 18.02
CA VAL A 136 -2.86 -6.06 19.00
C VAL A 136 -3.57 -6.15 20.35
N LYS A 137 -3.27 -7.20 21.12
CA LYS A 137 -3.74 -7.34 22.50
C LYS A 137 -2.93 -6.48 23.49
N ASP A 138 -1.66 -6.22 23.16
CA ASP A 138 -0.73 -5.45 23.99
C ASP A 138 -0.07 -4.36 23.15
N PRO A 139 -0.18 -3.08 23.51
CA PRO A 139 0.43 -1.99 22.76
C PRO A 139 1.96 -2.01 22.78
N SER A 140 2.59 -2.70 23.74
CA SER A 140 4.06 -2.79 23.85
C SER A 140 4.72 -3.42 22.64
N ILE A 141 4.02 -4.31 21.91
CA ILE A 141 4.55 -5.00 20.74
C ILE A 141 4.48 -4.18 19.43
N ILE A 142 3.82 -3.02 19.43
CA ILE A 142 3.59 -2.23 18.19
C ILE A 142 4.91 -1.87 17.50
N MET A 143 5.89 -1.40 18.24
CA MET A 143 7.20 -1.04 17.69
C MET A 143 7.97 -2.25 17.17
N LEU A 144 7.84 -3.38 17.87
CA LEU A 144 8.46 -4.63 17.47
C LEU A 144 7.88 -5.15 16.15
N VAL A 145 6.54 -5.15 16.03
CA VAL A 145 5.85 -5.52 14.78
C VAL A 145 6.23 -4.57 13.64
N HIS A 146 6.37 -3.28 13.90
CA HIS A 146 6.83 -2.32 12.90
C HIS A 146 8.23 -2.67 12.39
N SER A 147 9.18 -2.95 13.29
CA SER A 147 10.53 -3.39 12.91
C SER A 147 10.50 -4.74 12.17
N GLY A 148 9.65 -5.66 12.63
CA GLY A 148 9.44 -6.95 11.98
C GLY A 148 8.90 -6.82 10.55
N LEU A 149 7.97 -5.90 10.31
CA LEU A 149 7.48 -5.63 8.95
C LEU A 149 8.59 -5.11 8.03
N LEU A 150 9.45 -4.23 8.52
CA LEU A 150 10.60 -3.75 7.74
C LEU A 150 11.56 -4.88 7.40
N SER A 151 11.87 -5.77 8.37
CA SER A 151 12.70 -6.96 8.12
C SER A 151 12.03 -7.89 7.12
N TYR A 152 10.73 -8.16 7.25
CA TYR A 152 9.96 -8.99 6.34
C TYR A 152 10.01 -8.50 4.89
N PHE A 153 9.96 -7.19 4.66
CA PHE A 153 10.11 -6.63 3.32
C PHE A 153 11.55 -6.77 2.80
N ASN A 154 12.54 -6.45 3.62
CA ASN A 154 13.94 -6.47 3.21
C ASN A 154 14.47 -7.88 2.93
N GLU A 155 13.97 -8.88 3.66
CA GLU A 155 14.39 -10.27 3.53
C GLU A 155 13.49 -11.09 2.58
N ASN A 156 12.45 -10.48 2.02
CA ASN A 156 11.54 -11.19 1.13
C ASN A 156 12.22 -11.55 -0.19
N PRO A 157 12.31 -12.87 -0.54
CA PRO A 157 13.01 -13.33 -1.75
C PRO A 157 12.44 -12.73 -3.04
N TYR A 158 11.12 -12.52 -3.10
CA TYR A 158 10.48 -11.92 -4.26
C TYR A 158 10.98 -10.48 -4.47
N ILE A 159 11.00 -9.69 -3.40
CA ILE A 159 11.48 -8.29 -3.45
C ILE A 159 12.97 -8.25 -3.82
N ALA A 160 13.77 -9.12 -3.21
CA ALA A 160 15.20 -9.23 -3.50
C ALA A 160 15.46 -9.55 -4.98
N ASN A 161 14.69 -10.50 -5.55
CA ASN A 161 14.79 -10.86 -6.96
C ASN A 161 14.34 -9.71 -7.87
N CYS A 162 13.21 -9.04 -7.57
CA CYS A 162 12.74 -7.88 -8.33
C CYS A 162 13.79 -6.77 -8.33
N TYR A 163 14.38 -6.48 -7.17
CA TYR A 163 15.43 -5.46 -7.06
C TYR A 163 16.70 -5.84 -7.83
N SER A 164 17.15 -7.09 -7.75
CA SER A 164 18.30 -7.59 -8.49
C SER A 164 18.11 -7.47 -10.00
N ASN A 165 16.96 -7.95 -10.51
CA ASN A 165 16.60 -7.86 -11.93
C ASN A 165 16.49 -6.41 -12.40
N PHE A 166 15.89 -5.55 -11.58
CA PHE A 166 15.81 -4.12 -11.86
C PHE A 166 17.21 -3.50 -12.00
N LYS A 167 18.11 -3.80 -11.06
CA LYS A 167 19.48 -3.29 -11.07
C LYS A 167 20.26 -3.77 -12.30
N GLU A 168 20.14 -5.04 -12.65
CA GLU A 168 20.78 -5.62 -13.83
C GLU A 168 20.26 -4.97 -15.11
N THR A 169 18.94 -4.90 -15.30
CA THR A 169 18.31 -4.29 -16.48
C THR A 169 18.70 -2.83 -16.61
N ASN A 170 18.67 -2.07 -15.50
CA ASN A 170 19.03 -0.66 -15.50
C ASN A 170 20.52 -0.44 -15.86
N SER A 171 21.40 -1.35 -15.40
CA SER A 171 22.83 -1.33 -15.77
C SER A 171 23.04 -1.58 -17.26
N LEU A 172 22.31 -2.52 -17.85
CA LEU A 172 22.33 -2.80 -19.29
C LEU A 172 21.81 -1.61 -20.09
N GLU A 173 20.72 -0.98 -19.67
CA GLU A 173 20.18 0.23 -20.31
C GLU A 173 21.19 1.37 -20.31
N ILE A 174 21.85 1.63 -19.17
CA ILE A 174 22.91 2.66 -19.08
C ILE A 174 24.05 2.36 -20.05
N SER A 175 24.51 1.11 -20.09
CA SER A 175 25.58 0.70 -21.00
C SER A 175 25.18 0.88 -22.47
N THR A 176 23.92 0.55 -22.82
CA THR A 176 23.39 0.75 -24.18
C THR A 176 23.33 2.22 -24.54
N ILE A 177 22.84 3.07 -23.65
CA ILE A 177 22.79 4.52 -23.84
C ILE A 177 24.20 5.10 -23.99
N ASP A 178 25.18 4.68 -23.19
CA ASP A 178 26.56 5.13 -23.28
C ASP A 178 27.18 4.76 -24.65
N ASN A 179 26.92 3.55 -25.16
CA ASN A 179 27.38 3.13 -26.50
C ASN A 179 26.71 3.93 -27.61
N GLU A 180 25.43 4.24 -27.49
CA GLU A 180 24.71 5.07 -28.48
C GLU A 180 25.23 6.51 -28.50
N ILE A 181 25.45 7.12 -27.32
CA ILE A 181 26.08 8.44 -27.18
C ILE A 181 27.45 8.45 -27.83
N MET A 182 28.27 7.41 -27.63
CA MET A 182 29.61 7.29 -28.22
C MET A 182 29.56 7.21 -29.74
N THR A 183 28.59 6.41 -30.26
CA THR A 183 28.38 6.28 -31.69
C THR A 183 27.94 7.60 -32.32
N LEU A 184 26.98 8.30 -31.72
CA LEU A 184 26.52 9.61 -32.21
C LEU A 184 27.65 10.66 -32.18
N ARG A 185 28.46 10.67 -31.13
CA ARG A 185 29.65 11.57 -31.06
C ARG A 185 30.66 11.28 -32.19
N THR A 186 30.91 10.00 -32.47
CA THR A 186 31.81 9.59 -33.56
C THR A 186 31.29 9.99 -34.93
N LEU A 187 29.97 9.79 -35.16
CA LEU A 187 29.29 10.23 -36.39
C LEU A 187 29.42 11.75 -36.58
N ARG A 188 29.22 12.53 -35.52
CA ARG A 188 29.36 13.99 -35.55
C ARG A 188 30.79 14.43 -35.90
N LEU A 189 31.78 13.78 -35.30
CA LEU A 189 33.18 14.07 -35.60
C LEU A 189 33.54 13.75 -37.07
N ASN A 190 33.05 12.62 -37.58
CA ASN A 190 33.25 12.21 -38.97
C ASN A 190 32.52 13.13 -39.98
N GLN A 191 31.35 13.66 -39.63
CA GLN A 191 30.69 14.67 -40.45
C GLN A 191 31.47 15.97 -40.50
N ASN A 192 31.99 16.45 -39.36
CA ASN A 192 32.77 17.66 -39.30
C ASN A 192 34.16 17.55 -40.04
N SER A 193 34.72 16.34 -40.08
CA SER A 193 35.99 16.10 -40.80
C SER A 193 35.85 15.99 -42.32
N LYS A 194 34.64 15.72 -42.83
CA LYS A 194 34.33 15.64 -44.30
C LYS A 194 33.83 16.93 -44.88
N ILE A 195 33.71 18.00 -44.13
CA ILE A 195 33.38 19.34 -44.61
C ILE A 195 34.68 19.96 -45.18
N ASP A 196 35.01 19.52 -46.41
CA ASP A 196 35.95 20.26 -47.24
C ASP A 196 35.24 21.56 -47.69
N MET A 197 35.90 22.68 -47.61
CA MET A 197 35.36 24.06 -47.61
C MET A 197 34.73 24.52 -48.93
N SER A 198 34.20 23.66 -49.80
CA SER A 198 33.74 24.05 -51.10
C SER A 198 32.22 23.99 -51.35
N SER A 199 31.40 23.55 -50.39
CA SER A 199 29.96 23.62 -50.55
C SER A 199 29.28 23.85 -49.22
N PHE A 200 28.91 25.08 -48.96
CA PHE A 200 28.07 25.51 -47.88
C PHE A 200 26.65 24.97 -48.08
N ASN A 201 26.34 23.84 -47.49
CA ASN A 201 25.03 23.26 -47.58
C ASN A 201 24.31 23.39 -46.25
N ILE A 202 23.21 24.14 -46.24
CA ILE A 202 22.26 24.33 -45.15
C ILE A 202 21.79 23.00 -44.56
N TYR A 203 21.86 21.91 -45.32
CA TYR A 203 21.51 20.55 -44.87
C TYR A 203 22.45 19.96 -43.82
N SER A 204 23.71 20.42 -43.70
CA SER A 204 24.67 19.89 -42.72
C SER A 204 24.41 20.42 -41.31
N GLU A 205 23.89 21.63 -41.22
CA GLU A 205 23.64 22.31 -39.94
C GLU A 205 22.40 21.70 -39.22
N THR A 206 21.35 21.35 -40.01
CA THR A 206 20.13 20.71 -39.48
C THR A 206 20.40 19.29 -38.96
N ASN A 207 21.27 18.51 -39.60
CA ASN A 207 21.65 17.18 -39.16
C ASN A 207 22.56 17.22 -37.91
N SER A 208 23.49 18.18 -37.84
CA SER A 208 24.36 18.33 -36.67
C SER A 208 23.57 18.73 -35.41
N ASN A 209 22.56 19.60 -35.57
CA ASN A 209 21.68 19.99 -34.47
C ASN A 209 20.77 18.82 -34.03
N GLY A 210 20.30 17.99 -34.97
CA GLY A 210 19.52 16.78 -34.69
C GLY A 210 20.33 15.78 -33.84
N ILE A 211 21.57 15.48 -34.22
CA ILE A 211 22.48 14.60 -33.43
C ILE A 211 22.75 15.18 -32.06
N GLN A 212 23.01 16.49 -31.95
CA GLN A 212 23.24 17.14 -30.66
C GLN A 212 22.05 17.02 -29.74
N ASN A 213 20.82 17.20 -30.24
CA ASN A 213 19.58 17.06 -29.44
C ASN A 213 19.41 15.63 -28.96
N GLN A 214 19.66 14.61 -29.80
CA GLN A 214 19.63 13.21 -29.41
C GLN A 214 20.66 12.89 -28.32
N ILE A 215 21.89 13.42 -28.42
CA ILE A 215 22.91 13.25 -27.36
C ILE A 215 22.43 13.85 -26.03
N VAL A 216 21.80 15.02 -26.06
CA VAL A 216 21.27 15.67 -24.83
C VAL A 216 20.15 14.81 -24.23
N GLU A 217 19.20 14.33 -25.05
CA GLU A 217 18.11 13.50 -24.60
C GLU A 217 18.61 12.18 -23.96
N LEU A 218 19.52 11.48 -24.65
CA LEU A 218 20.14 10.26 -24.13
C LEU A 218 20.92 10.50 -22.83
N THR A 219 21.61 11.66 -22.73
CA THR A 219 22.33 12.04 -21.50
C THR A 219 21.35 12.27 -20.32
N GLN A 220 20.19 12.86 -20.59
CA GLN A 220 19.14 13.01 -19.57
C GLN A 220 18.56 11.65 -19.14
N MET A 221 18.26 10.76 -20.09
CA MET A 221 17.78 9.39 -19.79
C MET A 221 18.81 8.62 -18.95
N ARG A 222 20.10 8.71 -19.30
CA ARG A 222 21.18 8.12 -18.51
C ARG A 222 21.22 8.64 -17.08
N SER A 223 21.06 9.96 -16.90
CA SER A 223 21.05 10.58 -15.57
C SER A 223 19.88 10.06 -14.73
N VAL A 224 18.70 9.96 -15.29
CA VAL A 224 17.52 9.40 -14.60
C VAL A 224 17.77 7.96 -14.19
N ASN A 225 18.24 7.11 -15.10
CA ASN A 225 18.53 5.70 -14.81
C ASN A 225 19.63 5.53 -13.76
N SER A 226 20.65 6.38 -13.75
CA SER A 226 21.71 6.33 -12.72
C SER A 226 21.24 6.75 -11.33
N THR A 227 20.27 7.69 -11.27
CA THR A 227 19.67 8.11 -9.98
C THR A 227 18.80 7.02 -9.37
N LEU A 228 18.22 6.14 -10.19
CA LEU A 228 17.39 5.01 -9.72
C LEU A 228 18.24 3.82 -9.22
N GLN A 229 19.57 3.85 -9.37
CA GLN A 229 20.49 2.80 -8.87
C GLN A 229 21.00 3.07 -7.43
N LEU A 230 20.81 4.29 -6.93
CA LEU A 230 21.20 4.69 -5.56
C LEU A 230 20.14 4.33 -4.54
#